data_a20b38a3b94a3a145df19c0274e318af
#
_entry.id   a20b38a3b94a3a145df19c0274e318af
#
_cell.length_a   1.000
_cell.length_b   1.000
_cell.length_c   1.000
_cell.angle_alpha   90.00
_cell.angle_beta   90.00
_cell.angle_gamma   90.00
#
_symmetry.space_group_name_H-M   'P 1'
#
loop_
_entity.id
_entity.type
_entity.pdbx_description
1 polymer ?
#
loop_
_entity_poly.entity_id
_entity_poly.type
_entity_poly.pdbx_seq_one_letter_code
_entity_poly.pdbx_strand_id
1 'polypeptide(L)'
;VSAATPLPAPDNLSASGANNTITLTWNSVSGATSYTLYWDNVSGIDSSDTAITSITNDNYTHSNMDNGSTYYYKVAAVNSSGTGTLSSVASALLSASIQGSETYNAHTYAMTSEAMTFAEAKAAAAAVGGYLTTVNTKAENTFLTNEFYAAYGNKALWIGANDIATEGTWVWDNGTTSGDSGLTDNICGTGCDAT
;
A
#
# COMPACT_ATOMS: atom_id res chain seq x y z
N VAL A 1 37.34 -33.76 0.93
CA VAL A 1 36.30 -32.91 1.53
C VAL A 1 35.16 -32.86 0.52
N SER A 2 34.02 -33.52 0.86
CA SER A 2 32.82 -33.46 0.00
C SER A 2 32.35 -32.01 -0.07
N ALA A 3 32.17 -31.48 -1.27
CA ALA A 3 31.52 -30.17 -1.43
C ALA A 3 30.12 -30.31 -0.85
N ALA A 4 29.78 -29.45 0.11
CA ALA A 4 28.45 -29.46 0.69
C ALA A 4 27.44 -29.07 -0.40
N THR A 5 26.38 -29.84 -0.54
CA THR A 5 25.33 -29.62 -1.52
C THR A 5 24.53 -28.35 -1.15
N PRO A 6 24.25 -27.47 -2.13
CA PRO A 6 23.35 -26.33 -1.87
C PRO A 6 22.00 -26.82 -1.34
N LEU A 7 21.43 -26.04 -0.41
CA LEU A 7 20.12 -26.36 0.16
C LEU A 7 18.99 -26.26 -0.89
N PRO A 8 17.96 -27.10 -0.79
CA PRO A 8 16.78 -26.98 -1.64
C PRO A 8 16.04 -25.66 -1.36
N ALA A 9 15.17 -25.28 -2.29
CA ALA A 9 14.29 -24.15 -2.14
C ALA A 9 13.32 -24.37 -0.97
N PRO A 10 13.06 -23.35 -0.14
CA PRO A 10 11.94 -23.40 0.80
C PRO A 10 10.61 -23.55 0.06
N ASP A 11 9.73 -24.39 0.54
CA ASP A 11 8.40 -24.62 0.00
C ASP A 11 7.34 -23.77 0.71
N ASN A 12 6.18 -23.62 0.08
CA ASN A 12 4.99 -22.95 0.65
C ASN A 12 5.24 -21.52 1.11
N LEU A 13 6.11 -20.76 0.40
CA LEU A 13 6.22 -19.34 0.66
C LEU A 13 4.85 -18.69 0.43
N SER A 14 4.34 -18.03 1.47
CA SER A 14 3.09 -17.27 1.49
C SER A 14 3.35 -15.84 1.92
N ALA A 15 2.65 -14.89 1.32
CA ALA A 15 2.68 -13.47 1.67
C ALA A 15 1.26 -12.98 1.93
N SER A 16 1.04 -12.34 3.08
CA SER A 16 -0.24 -11.75 3.47
C SER A 16 -0.05 -10.29 3.81
N GLY A 17 -0.71 -9.40 3.04
CA GLY A 17 -0.66 -7.96 3.23
C GLY A 17 -1.65 -7.50 4.29
N ALA A 18 -1.21 -6.57 5.14
CA ALA A 18 -2.03 -5.78 6.04
C ALA A 18 -1.57 -4.31 5.94
N ASN A 19 -2.17 -3.41 6.71
CA ASN A 19 -1.78 -2.00 6.69
C ASN A 19 -0.26 -1.84 6.93
N ASN A 20 0.46 -1.27 5.97
CA ASN A 20 1.91 -1.01 5.98
C ASN A 20 2.81 -2.21 6.33
N THR A 21 2.27 -3.45 6.31
CA THR A 21 3.03 -4.65 6.68
C THR A 21 2.70 -5.84 5.78
N ILE A 22 3.71 -6.68 5.54
CA ILE A 22 3.53 -7.97 4.88
C ILE A 22 4.08 -9.05 5.78
N THR A 23 3.25 -10.01 6.15
CA THR A 23 3.66 -11.21 6.87
C THR A 23 3.97 -12.32 5.90
N LEU A 24 5.16 -12.88 6.00
CA LEU A 24 5.66 -13.98 5.18
C LEU A 24 5.87 -15.22 6.03
N THR A 25 5.53 -16.37 5.48
CA THR A 25 5.78 -17.68 6.10
C THR A 25 6.20 -18.67 5.03
N TRP A 26 7.02 -19.66 5.39
CA TRP A 26 7.46 -20.73 4.51
C TRP A 26 7.75 -22.00 5.33
N ASN A 27 7.94 -23.12 4.67
CA ASN A 27 8.37 -24.35 5.34
C ASN A 27 9.87 -24.28 5.65
N SER A 28 10.24 -24.71 6.85
CA SER A 28 11.64 -24.81 7.24
C SER A 28 12.39 -25.84 6.39
N VAL A 29 13.65 -25.53 6.04
CA VAL A 29 14.52 -26.39 5.27
C VAL A 29 15.53 -27.07 6.19
N SER A 30 15.58 -28.40 6.16
CA SER A 30 16.55 -29.17 6.96
C SER A 30 17.99 -28.81 6.59
N GLY A 31 18.81 -28.49 7.60
CA GLY A 31 20.20 -28.06 7.42
C GLY A 31 20.36 -26.55 7.15
N ALA A 32 19.28 -25.77 7.08
CA ALA A 32 19.37 -24.32 7.03
C ALA A 32 19.78 -23.76 8.42
N THR A 33 20.65 -22.78 8.40
CA THR A 33 21.02 -22.00 9.59
C THR A 33 20.35 -20.63 9.62
N SER A 34 19.95 -20.14 8.42
CA SER A 34 19.20 -18.91 8.24
C SER A 34 18.54 -18.89 6.87
N TYR A 35 17.81 -17.80 6.58
CA TYR A 35 17.18 -17.54 5.29
C TYR A 35 17.55 -16.16 4.80
N THR A 36 17.52 -15.98 3.47
CA THR A 36 17.56 -14.69 2.79
C THR A 36 16.27 -14.50 2.02
N LEU A 37 15.59 -13.41 2.26
CA LEU A 37 14.37 -13.02 1.57
C LEU A 37 14.73 -11.94 0.54
N TYR A 38 14.36 -12.14 -0.72
CA TYR A 38 14.51 -11.19 -1.82
C TYR A 38 13.16 -10.59 -2.16
N TRP A 39 13.12 -9.28 -2.41
CA TRP A 39 11.85 -8.61 -2.67
C TRP A 39 12.00 -7.37 -3.56
N ASP A 40 10.91 -7.01 -4.25
CA ASP A 40 10.72 -5.77 -5.00
C ASP A 40 9.21 -5.49 -5.15
N ASN A 41 8.86 -4.29 -5.60
CA ASN A 41 7.50 -3.93 -6.05
C ASN A 41 7.28 -4.21 -7.56
N VAL A 42 8.26 -4.73 -8.25
CA VAL A 42 8.19 -5.20 -9.64
C VAL A 42 8.28 -6.73 -9.67
N SER A 43 7.48 -7.38 -10.53
CA SER A 43 7.52 -8.83 -10.70
C SER A 43 8.83 -9.30 -11.34
N GLY A 44 9.20 -10.56 -11.08
CA GLY A 44 10.40 -11.15 -11.68
C GLY A 44 11.58 -11.29 -10.72
N ILE A 45 11.29 -11.39 -9.40
CA ILE A 45 12.29 -11.48 -8.33
C ILE A 45 13.38 -12.53 -8.60
N ASP A 46 14.63 -12.11 -8.41
CA ASP A 46 15.81 -12.97 -8.43
C ASP A 46 16.81 -12.60 -7.31
N SER A 47 18.01 -13.17 -7.33
CA SER A 47 19.03 -12.93 -6.29
C SER A 47 19.77 -11.60 -6.43
N SER A 48 19.46 -10.79 -7.41
CA SER A 48 20.00 -9.41 -7.57
C SER A 48 19.10 -8.33 -6.95
N ASP A 49 17.87 -8.71 -6.59
CA ASP A 49 16.91 -7.78 -5.97
C ASP A 49 17.26 -7.47 -4.50
N THR A 50 16.51 -6.56 -3.90
CA THR A 50 16.73 -6.16 -2.50
C THR A 50 16.63 -7.35 -1.56
N ALA A 51 17.65 -7.57 -0.73
CA ALA A 51 17.77 -8.72 0.13
C ALA A 51 17.66 -8.38 1.62
N ILE A 52 16.87 -9.17 2.35
CA ILE A 52 16.84 -9.20 3.81
C ILE A 52 17.49 -10.50 4.24
N THR A 53 18.62 -10.40 4.94
CA THR A 53 19.48 -11.55 5.29
C THR A 53 19.37 -11.92 6.76
N SER A 54 19.93 -13.08 7.12
CA SER A 54 20.07 -13.54 8.51
C SER A 54 18.74 -13.78 9.23
N ILE A 55 17.69 -14.13 8.51
CA ILE A 55 16.41 -14.53 9.10
C ILE A 55 16.57 -15.95 9.67
N THR A 56 16.35 -16.14 10.96
CA THR A 56 16.55 -17.44 11.63
C THR A 56 15.27 -18.26 11.79
N ASN A 57 14.11 -17.62 11.60
CA ASN A 57 12.80 -18.26 11.64
C ASN A 57 12.31 -18.59 10.24
N ASP A 58 11.27 -19.38 10.16
CA ASP A 58 10.51 -19.69 8.92
C ASP A 58 9.38 -18.70 8.64
N ASN A 59 9.49 -17.51 9.18
CA ASN A 59 8.58 -16.40 8.98
C ASN A 59 9.32 -15.06 9.08
N TYR A 60 8.73 -14.01 8.50
CA TYR A 60 9.22 -12.64 8.57
C TYR A 60 8.07 -11.65 8.44
N THR A 61 8.14 -10.54 9.19
CA THR A 61 7.22 -9.42 9.02
C THR A 61 7.98 -8.25 8.41
N HIS A 62 7.63 -7.88 7.19
CA HIS A 62 8.17 -6.72 6.49
C HIS A 62 7.28 -5.52 6.77
N SER A 63 7.80 -4.54 7.49
CA SER A 63 7.08 -3.35 7.96
C SER A 63 7.51 -2.10 7.21
N ASN A 64 6.74 -1.02 7.37
CA ASN A 64 6.96 0.28 6.72
C ASN A 64 6.89 0.21 5.20
N MET A 65 5.96 -0.58 4.70
CA MET A 65 5.69 -0.74 3.28
C MET A 65 4.55 0.18 2.85
N ASP A 66 4.59 0.65 1.61
CA ASP A 66 3.59 1.58 1.07
C ASP A 66 2.29 0.85 0.72
N ASN A 67 1.17 1.34 1.24
CA ASN A 67 -0.15 0.85 0.86
C ASN A 67 -0.47 1.17 -0.61
N GLY A 68 -1.32 0.36 -1.22
CA GLY A 68 -1.69 0.47 -2.63
C GLY A 68 -0.71 -0.19 -3.59
N SER A 69 0.41 -0.71 -3.10
CA SER A 69 1.44 -1.38 -3.91
C SER A 69 1.39 -2.90 -3.76
N THR A 70 1.75 -3.62 -4.81
CA THR A 70 1.97 -5.07 -4.77
C THR A 70 3.46 -5.33 -4.60
N TYR A 71 3.80 -6.18 -3.66
CA TYR A 71 5.18 -6.60 -3.42
C TYR A 71 5.35 -8.08 -3.69
N TYR A 72 6.49 -8.44 -4.25
CA TYR A 72 6.85 -9.79 -4.67
C TYR A 72 8.03 -10.28 -3.86
N TYR A 73 8.03 -11.57 -3.51
CA TYR A 73 9.03 -12.16 -2.64
C TYR A 73 9.48 -13.53 -3.12
N LYS A 74 10.74 -13.83 -2.90
CA LYS A 74 11.31 -15.19 -2.91
C LYS A 74 12.21 -15.37 -1.72
N VAL A 75 12.33 -16.59 -1.21
CA VAL A 75 13.18 -16.92 -0.08
C VAL A 75 14.16 -18.02 -0.48
N ALA A 76 15.39 -17.95 0.04
CA ALA A 76 16.40 -18.99 -0.07
C ALA A 76 16.89 -19.41 1.30
N ALA A 77 17.12 -20.70 1.49
CA ALA A 77 17.76 -21.23 2.70
C ALA A 77 19.29 -21.04 2.63
N VAL A 78 19.91 -20.76 3.75
CA VAL A 78 21.36 -20.49 3.85
C VAL A 78 21.99 -21.42 4.89
N ASN A 79 23.19 -21.92 4.60
CA ASN A 79 24.05 -22.64 5.53
C ASN A 79 25.53 -22.28 5.28
N SER A 80 26.45 -22.98 5.94
CA SER A 80 27.90 -22.76 5.78
C SER A 80 28.43 -23.00 4.36
N SER A 81 27.65 -23.64 3.49
CA SER A 81 27.98 -23.89 2.07
C SER A 81 27.51 -22.77 1.14
N GLY A 82 26.74 -21.83 1.65
CA GLY A 82 26.20 -20.70 0.92
C GLY A 82 24.67 -20.68 0.87
N THR A 83 24.16 -19.87 -0.06
CA THR A 83 22.73 -19.69 -0.33
C THR A 83 22.23 -20.77 -1.28
N GLY A 84 21.13 -21.41 -0.92
CA GLY A 84 20.46 -22.44 -1.71
C GLY A 84 19.61 -21.86 -2.85
N THR A 85 18.73 -22.71 -3.38
CA THR A 85 17.83 -22.35 -4.47
C THR A 85 16.69 -21.44 -3.98
N LEU A 86 16.26 -20.49 -4.82
CA LEU A 86 15.11 -19.63 -4.56
C LEU A 86 13.79 -20.40 -4.59
N SER A 87 12.88 -20.06 -3.71
CA SER A 87 11.49 -20.53 -3.73
C SER A 87 10.73 -20.10 -4.99
N SER A 88 9.51 -20.62 -5.17
CA SER A 88 8.50 -19.96 -5.99
C SER A 88 8.21 -18.56 -5.46
N VAL A 89 7.70 -17.68 -6.35
CA VAL A 89 7.32 -16.31 -5.96
C VAL A 89 6.03 -16.33 -5.14
N ALA A 90 5.97 -15.49 -4.09
CA ALA A 90 4.74 -15.08 -3.43
C ALA A 90 4.57 -13.57 -3.59
N SER A 91 3.35 -13.09 -3.61
CA SER A 91 3.06 -11.66 -3.67
C SER A 91 1.90 -11.28 -2.76
N ALA A 92 1.92 -10.03 -2.31
CA ALA A 92 0.82 -9.45 -1.55
C ALA A 92 0.58 -8.00 -1.99
N LEU A 93 -0.69 -7.66 -2.21
CA LEU A 93 -1.15 -6.29 -2.33
C LEU A 93 -1.35 -5.74 -0.93
N LEU A 94 -0.74 -4.61 -0.63
CA LEU A 94 -0.99 -3.85 0.58
C LEU A 94 -2.20 -2.94 0.40
N SER A 95 -3.25 -3.22 1.15
CA SER A 95 -4.43 -2.37 1.19
C SER A 95 -4.43 -1.56 2.47
N ALA A 96 -4.74 -0.26 2.36
CA ALA A 96 -4.99 0.55 3.54
C ALA A 96 -6.20 -0.01 4.32
N SER A 97 -6.10 -0.04 5.63
CA SER A 97 -7.24 -0.39 6.48
C SER A 97 -8.33 0.68 6.37
N ILE A 98 -9.58 0.26 6.22
CA ILE A 98 -10.74 1.15 6.24
C ILE A 98 -11.16 1.36 7.69
N GLN A 99 -11.22 2.63 8.11
CA GLN A 99 -11.66 3.02 9.46
C GLN A 99 -13.18 3.17 9.54
N GLY A 100 -13.82 3.61 8.46
CA GLY A 100 -15.26 3.76 8.36
C GLY A 100 -15.72 3.91 6.93
N SER A 101 -16.97 3.58 6.67
CA SER A 101 -17.62 3.80 5.38
C SER A 101 -19.06 4.23 5.57
N GLU A 102 -19.50 5.22 4.78
CA GLU A 102 -20.85 5.78 4.81
C GLU A 102 -21.40 5.92 3.39
N THR A 103 -22.71 5.89 3.26
CA THR A 103 -23.38 6.00 1.95
C THR A 103 -24.15 7.30 1.85
N TYR A 104 -23.92 8.03 0.76
CA TYR A 104 -24.64 9.26 0.44
C TYR A 104 -24.96 9.28 -1.06
N ASN A 105 -26.21 9.55 -1.44
CA ASN A 105 -26.68 9.58 -2.82
C ASN A 105 -26.27 8.37 -3.66
N ALA A 106 -26.40 7.16 -3.11
CA ALA A 106 -26.01 5.89 -3.74
C ALA A 106 -24.49 5.73 -4.01
N HIS A 107 -23.65 6.61 -3.46
CA HIS A 107 -22.18 6.46 -3.45
C HIS A 107 -21.71 6.04 -2.07
N THR A 108 -20.76 5.11 -2.01
CA THR A 108 -20.10 4.71 -0.76
C THR A 108 -18.79 5.46 -0.63
N TYR A 109 -18.64 6.15 0.48
CA TYR A 109 -17.44 6.86 0.89
C TYR A 109 -16.75 6.07 1.99
N ALA A 110 -15.44 5.97 1.93
CA ALA A 110 -14.66 5.26 2.93
C ALA A 110 -13.43 6.08 3.30
N MET A 111 -13.02 6.01 4.56
CA MET A 111 -11.80 6.64 5.05
C MET A 111 -10.79 5.58 5.46
N THR A 112 -9.53 5.81 5.15
CA THR A 112 -8.42 4.97 5.64
C THR A 112 -8.09 5.32 7.09
N SER A 113 -7.64 4.32 7.86
CA SER A 113 -7.27 4.50 9.27
C SER A 113 -5.95 5.26 9.46
N GLU A 114 -5.12 5.32 8.43
CA GLU A 114 -3.76 5.85 8.49
C GLU A 114 -3.61 7.12 7.68
N ALA A 115 -2.72 8.01 8.17
CA ALA A 115 -2.24 9.13 7.37
C ALA A 115 -1.34 8.64 6.25
N MET A 116 -1.49 9.21 5.05
CA MET A 116 -0.75 8.83 3.87
C MET A 116 -0.53 10.05 2.96
N THR A 117 0.40 9.94 2.04
CA THR A 117 0.60 10.94 0.99
C THR A 117 -0.58 10.90 -0.01
N PHE A 118 -0.71 11.95 -0.83
CA PHE A 118 -1.72 11.98 -1.90
C PHE A 118 -1.59 10.79 -2.87
N ALA A 119 -0.36 10.45 -3.26
CA ALA A 119 -0.10 9.33 -4.17
C ALA A 119 -0.51 7.98 -3.57
N GLU A 120 -0.22 7.75 -2.28
CA GLU A 120 -0.63 6.53 -1.57
C GLU A 120 -2.15 6.47 -1.40
N ALA A 121 -2.81 7.58 -1.07
CA ALA A 121 -4.26 7.64 -0.94
C ALA A 121 -4.95 7.32 -2.28
N LYS A 122 -4.42 7.85 -3.39
CA LYS A 122 -4.89 7.56 -4.74
C LYS A 122 -4.72 6.07 -5.08
N ALA A 123 -3.55 5.49 -4.81
CA ALA A 123 -3.28 4.08 -5.04
C ALA A 123 -4.17 3.18 -4.18
N ALA A 124 -4.39 3.53 -2.91
CA ALA A 124 -5.27 2.80 -2.00
C ALA A 124 -6.73 2.81 -2.46
N ALA A 125 -7.23 3.97 -2.93
CA ALA A 125 -8.57 4.06 -3.51
C ALA A 125 -8.72 3.18 -4.76
N ALA A 126 -7.74 3.21 -5.67
CA ALA A 126 -7.74 2.39 -6.87
C ALA A 126 -7.69 0.87 -6.55
N ALA A 127 -6.97 0.47 -5.52
CA ALA A 127 -6.85 -0.94 -5.10
C ALA A 127 -8.19 -1.56 -4.67
N VAL A 128 -9.13 -0.74 -4.19
CA VAL A 128 -10.51 -1.18 -3.84
C VAL A 128 -11.53 -0.88 -4.95
N GLY A 129 -11.08 -0.52 -6.13
CA GLY A 129 -11.94 -0.22 -7.29
C GLY A 129 -12.63 1.15 -7.23
N GLY A 130 -12.12 2.05 -6.40
CA GLY A 130 -12.59 3.41 -6.22
C GLY A 130 -11.63 4.48 -6.73
N TYR A 131 -11.86 5.71 -6.33
CA TYR A 131 -11.02 6.89 -6.59
C TYR A 131 -11.09 7.84 -5.38
N LEU A 132 -10.17 8.80 -5.30
CA LEU A 132 -10.26 9.83 -4.28
C LEU A 132 -11.55 10.62 -4.45
N THR A 133 -12.20 10.93 -3.33
CA THR A 133 -13.54 11.54 -3.36
C THR A 133 -13.57 12.83 -4.16
N THR A 134 -14.60 12.99 -4.98
CA THR A 134 -14.96 14.25 -5.61
C THR A 134 -15.98 14.97 -4.73
N VAL A 135 -15.96 16.29 -4.70
CA VAL A 135 -16.94 17.10 -3.94
C VAL A 135 -17.66 18.00 -4.92
N ASN A 136 -18.86 17.61 -5.32
CA ASN A 136 -19.59 18.28 -6.41
C ASN A 136 -20.69 19.22 -5.91
N THR A 137 -21.06 19.10 -4.62
CA THR A 137 -22.13 19.92 -4.03
C THR A 137 -21.79 20.30 -2.60
N LYS A 138 -22.37 21.44 -2.15
CA LYS A 138 -22.29 21.86 -0.75
C LYS A 138 -22.89 20.82 0.21
N ALA A 139 -23.94 20.13 -0.19
CA ALA A 139 -24.57 19.09 0.62
C ALA A 139 -23.65 17.88 0.81
N GLU A 140 -22.93 17.47 -0.24
CA GLU A 140 -21.91 16.43 -0.19
C GLU A 140 -20.73 16.83 0.71
N ASN A 141 -20.24 18.06 0.59
CA ASN A 141 -19.20 18.59 1.47
C ASN A 141 -19.64 18.58 2.94
N THR A 142 -20.89 18.95 3.22
CA THR A 142 -21.45 18.92 4.58
C THR A 142 -21.51 17.49 5.11
N PHE A 143 -21.92 16.53 4.28
CA PHE A 143 -21.93 15.12 4.62
C PHE A 143 -20.51 14.63 4.97
N LEU A 144 -19.53 14.86 4.09
CA LEU A 144 -18.14 14.43 4.32
C LEU A 144 -17.54 15.07 5.58
N THR A 145 -17.85 16.35 5.84
CA THR A 145 -17.39 17.05 7.04
C THR A 145 -17.96 16.42 8.31
N ASN A 146 -19.23 16.10 8.33
CA ASN A 146 -19.89 15.55 9.51
C ASN A 146 -19.48 14.08 9.75
N GLU A 147 -19.51 13.25 8.71
CA GLU A 147 -19.33 11.81 8.84
C GLU A 147 -17.86 11.40 8.95
N PHE A 148 -16.94 12.16 8.36
CA PHE A 148 -15.53 11.81 8.36
C PHE A 148 -14.65 12.82 9.09
N TYR A 149 -14.65 14.10 8.72
CA TYR A 149 -13.77 15.07 9.35
C TYR A 149 -14.06 15.25 10.85
N ALA A 150 -15.31 15.50 11.22
CA ALA A 150 -15.69 15.70 12.62
C ALA A 150 -15.66 14.38 13.42
N ALA A 151 -16.16 13.29 12.85
CA ALA A 151 -16.25 11.99 13.53
C ALA A 151 -14.89 11.38 13.85
N TYR A 152 -13.86 11.67 13.05
CA TYR A 152 -12.51 11.10 13.20
C TYR A 152 -11.46 12.13 13.68
N GLY A 153 -11.87 13.12 14.44
CA GLY A 153 -10.96 13.99 15.18
C GLY A 153 -10.39 15.17 14.41
N ASN A 154 -11.12 15.68 13.43
CA ASN A 154 -10.76 16.86 12.62
C ASN A 154 -9.40 16.71 11.89
N LYS A 155 -9.12 15.53 11.39
CA LYS A 155 -7.91 15.27 10.58
C LYS A 155 -8.12 15.76 9.15
N ALA A 156 -7.07 16.28 8.54
CA ALA A 156 -7.08 16.61 7.11
C ALA A 156 -7.36 15.36 6.29
N LEU A 157 -8.22 15.49 5.29
CA LEU A 157 -8.61 14.41 4.38
C LEU A 157 -8.13 14.74 2.97
N TRP A 158 -7.53 13.75 2.30
CA TRP A 158 -7.25 13.89 0.88
C TRP A 158 -8.54 13.78 0.07
N ILE A 159 -8.72 14.72 -0.85
CA ILE A 159 -9.76 14.70 -1.88
C ILE A 159 -9.12 14.62 -3.26
N GLY A 160 -9.88 14.22 -4.27
CA GLY A 160 -9.35 13.94 -5.60
C GLY A 160 -9.09 15.17 -6.48
N ALA A 161 -9.16 16.40 -5.97
CA ALA A 161 -8.86 17.60 -6.75
C ALA A 161 -7.33 17.82 -6.84
N ASN A 162 -6.84 18.03 -8.05
CA ASN A 162 -5.44 18.37 -8.30
C ASN A 162 -5.30 19.18 -9.61
N ASP A 163 -4.20 19.91 -9.75
CA ASP A 163 -3.81 20.65 -10.94
C ASP A 163 -2.43 20.25 -11.50
N ILE A 164 -2.00 19.00 -11.18
CA ILE A 164 -0.68 18.45 -11.53
C ILE A 164 -0.40 18.54 -13.04
N ALA A 165 -1.42 18.34 -13.89
CA ALA A 165 -1.24 18.34 -15.34
C ALA A 165 -1.10 19.73 -15.92
N THR A 166 -1.76 20.74 -15.36
CA THR A 166 -1.72 22.14 -15.79
C THR A 166 -2.01 23.04 -14.59
N GLU A 167 -1.00 23.77 -14.14
CA GLU A 167 -1.11 24.72 -13.04
C GLU A 167 -2.32 25.64 -13.16
N GLY A 168 -3.13 25.72 -12.09
CA GLY A 168 -4.35 26.49 -12.02
C GLY A 168 -5.56 25.86 -12.71
N THR A 169 -5.42 24.69 -13.31
CA THR A 169 -6.53 23.94 -13.94
C THR A 169 -6.86 22.71 -13.07
N TRP A 170 -7.82 22.89 -12.19
CA TRP A 170 -8.22 21.82 -11.24
C TRP A 170 -9.08 20.77 -11.92
N VAL A 171 -8.68 19.52 -11.74
CA VAL A 171 -9.40 18.33 -12.20
C VAL A 171 -9.58 17.33 -11.05
N TRP A 172 -10.65 16.57 -11.12
CA TRP A 172 -10.86 15.46 -10.19
C TRP A 172 -10.06 14.23 -10.60
N ASP A 173 -9.71 13.39 -9.66
CA ASP A 173 -8.95 12.14 -9.88
C ASP A 173 -9.64 11.15 -10.82
N ASN A 174 -10.95 11.23 -10.95
CA ASN A 174 -11.74 10.46 -11.92
C ASN A 174 -11.71 11.05 -13.35
N GLY A 175 -10.93 12.10 -13.59
CA GLY A 175 -10.78 12.76 -14.89
C GLY A 175 -11.91 13.75 -15.27
N THR A 176 -12.89 13.97 -14.40
CA THR A 176 -13.90 15.00 -14.64
C THR A 176 -13.35 16.37 -14.28
N THR A 177 -13.64 17.38 -15.09
CA THR A 177 -13.31 18.76 -14.74
C THR A 177 -14.23 19.22 -13.59
N SER A 178 -13.68 19.92 -12.61
CA SER A 178 -14.50 20.57 -11.62
C SER A 178 -15.34 21.64 -12.31
N GLY A 179 -16.60 21.38 -12.49
CA GLY A 179 -17.54 22.30 -13.16
C GLY A 179 -17.88 23.54 -12.36
N ASP A 180 -17.22 23.76 -11.23
CA ASP A 180 -17.51 24.87 -10.35
C ASP A 180 -16.23 25.59 -9.92
N SER A 181 -16.20 26.90 -10.17
CA SER A 181 -15.23 27.84 -9.61
C SER A 181 -15.31 27.97 -8.07
N GLY A 182 -16.14 27.14 -7.41
CA GLY A 182 -16.37 27.10 -5.98
C GLY A 182 -15.45 26.18 -5.19
N LEU A 183 -14.46 25.50 -5.79
CA LEU A 183 -13.45 24.73 -5.07
C LEU A 183 -12.66 25.61 -4.07
N THR A 184 -12.49 26.88 -4.35
CA THR A 184 -11.77 27.82 -3.50
C THR A 184 -12.52 28.21 -2.22
N ASP A 185 -13.84 28.11 -2.20
CA ASP A 185 -14.64 28.64 -1.08
C ASP A 185 -15.13 27.58 -0.08
N ASN A 186 -15.05 26.28 -0.40
CA ASN A 186 -15.73 25.26 0.39
C ASN A 186 -14.85 24.07 0.84
N ILE A 187 -13.63 23.92 0.38
CA ILE A 187 -12.78 22.75 0.65
C ILE A 187 -11.70 23.04 1.67
N CYS A 188 -11.27 24.30 1.77
CA CYS A 188 -10.30 24.72 2.76
C CYS A 188 -10.91 25.67 3.78
N GLY A 189 -11.05 25.22 5.02
CA GLY A 189 -11.03 26.15 6.16
C GLY A 189 -9.69 26.92 6.13
N THR A 190 -9.67 28.12 6.71
CA THR A 190 -8.50 29.00 6.80
C THR A 190 -7.22 28.21 7.12
N GLY A 191 -6.32 28.05 6.16
CA GLY A 191 -5.03 27.37 6.35
C GLY A 191 -4.55 26.45 5.23
N CYS A 192 -5.23 26.36 4.09
CA CYS A 192 -4.72 25.64 2.91
C CYS A 192 -3.95 26.63 2.03
N ASP A 193 -2.68 26.81 2.33
CA ASP A 193 -1.76 27.44 1.38
C ASP A 193 -1.27 26.34 0.43
N ALA A 194 -1.52 26.52 -0.86
CA ALA A 194 -0.91 25.75 -1.91
C ALA A 194 0.61 26.00 -1.90
N THR A 195 1.40 25.02 -1.51
CA THR A 195 2.84 24.97 -1.75
C THR A 195 3.18 23.70 -2.51
#